data_da2b12e82d1b68ce1306d7ada2509055
#
_entry.id   da2b12e82d1b68ce1306d7ada2509055
#
_cell.length_a   1.000
_cell.length_b   1.000
_cell.length_c   1.000
_cell.angle_alpha   90.00
_cell.angle_beta   90.00
_cell.angle_gamma   90.00
#
_symmetry.space_group_name_H-M   'P 1'
#
loop_
_entity.id
_entity.type
_entity.pdbx_description
1 polymer ?
#
loop_
_entity_poly.entity_id
_entity_poly.type
_entity_poly.pdbx_seq_one_letter_code
_entity_poly.pdbx_strand_id
1 'polypeptide(L)'
;LINRKCFQANSVIVLFPSNSVCDAIEIYTDETRTHVLETVHNLRQQNKKAAGQANYCLSDFVAPKSSGIADYIGGFAVTTGLGIEEHVARFEANHDDYSAIMLKALADRLAEAFAERLHQRVRQEFWGYASNETLSNEELITEKYRGIRPAPGYPACPDHTEKGLLFQLLDASKQTGISL
;
A
#
# COMPACT_ATOMS: atom_id res chain seq x y z
N LEU A 1 3.30 14.95 22.33
CA LEU A 1 2.86 14.95 20.93
C LEU A 1 1.37 14.59 20.84
N ILE A 2 0.92 13.46 21.38
CA ILE A 2 -0.49 13.01 21.33
C ILE A 2 -1.45 14.06 21.87
N ASN A 3 -1.19 14.60 23.05
CA ASN A 3 -2.06 15.61 23.69
C ASN A 3 -2.09 16.95 22.93
N ARG A 4 -1.10 17.22 22.07
CA ARG A 4 -1.03 18.45 21.27
C ARG A 4 -1.59 18.27 19.85
N LYS A 5 -2.06 17.09 19.49
CA LYS A 5 -2.59 16.75 18.16
C LYS A 5 -1.66 17.19 17.02
N CYS A 6 -0.35 16.97 17.19
CA CYS A 6 0.67 17.37 16.21
C CYS A 6 0.65 16.52 14.94
N PHE A 7 -0.04 15.39 14.95
CA PHE A 7 -0.13 14.47 13.80
C PHE A 7 -1.58 14.31 13.39
N GLN A 8 -1.82 14.40 12.11
CA GLN A 8 -3.06 13.99 11.49
C GLN A 8 -2.78 12.77 10.59
N ALA A 9 -3.58 11.72 10.77
CA ALA A 9 -3.48 10.48 10.03
C ALA A 9 -4.69 10.33 9.11
N ASN A 10 -4.46 10.21 7.82
CA ASN A 10 -5.49 9.94 6.82
C ASN A 10 -5.15 8.69 6.05
N SER A 11 -6.17 8.00 5.55
CA SER A 11 -6.01 6.87 4.65
C SER A 11 -7.15 6.78 3.66
N VAL A 12 -6.86 6.18 2.53
CA VAL A 12 -7.85 5.73 1.55
C VAL A 12 -7.58 4.27 1.21
N ILE A 13 -8.64 3.51 1.01
CA ILE A 13 -8.59 2.11 0.58
C ILE A 13 -9.64 1.88 -0.49
N VAL A 14 -9.29 1.10 -1.49
CA VAL A 14 -10.21 0.65 -2.55
C VAL A 14 -9.95 -0.83 -2.84
N LEU A 15 -11.01 -1.57 -3.14
CA LEU A 15 -10.97 -2.94 -3.64
C LEU A 15 -11.57 -2.94 -5.04
N PHE A 16 -10.84 -3.49 -6.00
CA PHE A 16 -11.26 -3.54 -7.40
C PHE A 16 -11.45 -4.98 -7.87
N PRO A 17 -12.54 -5.31 -8.58
CA PRO A 17 -12.61 -6.52 -9.36
C PRO A 17 -11.46 -6.56 -10.35
N SER A 18 -10.70 -7.67 -10.38
CA SER A 18 -9.50 -7.77 -11.22
C SER A 18 -9.19 -9.21 -11.62
N ASN A 19 -8.44 -9.35 -12.71
CA ASN A 19 -7.82 -10.59 -13.11
C ASN A 19 -6.46 -10.32 -13.75
N SER A 20 -5.54 -11.28 -13.65
CA SER A 20 -4.25 -11.16 -14.33
C SER A 20 -4.31 -11.63 -15.78
N VAL A 21 -3.55 -10.95 -16.65
CA VAL A 21 -3.33 -11.31 -18.05
C VAL A 21 -1.83 -11.21 -18.30
N CYS A 22 -1.14 -12.33 -18.37
CA CYS A 22 0.32 -12.37 -18.36
C CYS A 22 0.90 -11.63 -17.16
N ASP A 23 1.82 -10.68 -17.37
CA ASP A 23 2.43 -9.86 -16.33
C ASP A 23 1.63 -8.55 -16.04
N ALA A 24 0.40 -8.43 -16.55
CA ALA A 24 -0.47 -7.31 -16.30
C ALA A 24 -1.69 -7.71 -15.46
N ILE A 25 -2.31 -6.73 -14.82
CA ILE A 25 -3.57 -6.88 -14.08
C ILE A 25 -4.61 -5.96 -14.69
N GLU A 26 -5.70 -6.53 -15.21
CA GLU A 26 -6.87 -5.78 -15.62
C GLU A 26 -7.73 -5.46 -14.39
N ILE A 27 -8.01 -4.19 -14.20
CA ILE A 27 -8.93 -3.66 -13.20
C ILE A 27 -10.24 -3.35 -13.91
N TYR A 28 -11.35 -3.83 -13.37
CA TYR A 28 -12.67 -3.64 -13.99
C TYR A 28 -13.49 -2.55 -13.31
N THR A 29 -14.42 -1.95 -14.07
CA THR A 29 -15.32 -0.93 -13.55
C THR A 29 -16.31 -1.48 -12.52
N ASP A 30 -16.69 -2.75 -12.67
CA ASP A 30 -17.68 -3.39 -11.83
C ASP A 30 -17.57 -4.94 -11.85
N GLU A 31 -18.44 -5.60 -11.12
CA GLU A 31 -18.46 -7.05 -10.96
C GLU A 31 -18.82 -7.82 -12.24
N THR A 32 -19.35 -7.17 -13.26
CA THR A 32 -19.63 -7.83 -14.56
C THR A 32 -18.38 -8.16 -15.33
N ARG A 33 -17.24 -7.46 -15.01
CA ARG A 33 -15.92 -7.63 -15.62
C ARG A 33 -15.91 -7.49 -17.14
N THR A 34 -16.90 -6.73 -17.69
CA THR A 34 -17.05 -6.50 -19.12
C THR A 34 -16.23 -5.30 -19.60
N HIS A 35 -15.99 -4.33 -18.72
CA HIS A 35 -15.28 -3.09 -19.04
C HIS A 35 -14.03 -2.97 -18.17
N VAL A 36 -12.88 -2.90 -18.85
CA VAL A 36 -11.59 -2.61 -18.19
C VAL A 36 -11.54 -1.13 -17.86
N LEU A 37 -11.38 -0.80 -16.58
CA LEU A 37 -11.17 0.55 -16.09
C LEU A 37 -9.72 0.98 -16.37
N GLU A 38 -8.78 0.08 -16.05
CA GLU A 38 -7.36 0.35 -16.17
C GLU A 38 -6.58 -0.98 -16.26
N THR A 39 -5.38 -0.92 -16.83
CA THR A 39 -4.45 -2.06 -16.88
C THR A 39 -3.14 -1.70 -16.20
N VAL A 40 -2.85 -2.39 -15.11
CA VAL A 40 -1.59 -2.24 -14.37
C VAL A 40 -0.54 -3.16 -15.00
N HIS A 41 0.48 -2.56 -15.59
CA HIS A 41 1.59 -3.29 -16.22
C HIS A 41 2.69 -3.55 -15.19
N ASN A 42 2.82 -4.79 -14.72
CA ASN A 42 3.76 -5.12 -13.68
C ASN A 42 5.11 -5.56 -14.26
N LEU A 43 6.19 -5.06 -13.66
CA LEU A 43 7.53 -5.50 -13.97
C LEU A 43 7.86 -6.75 -13.14
N ARG A 44 8.23 -7.85 -13.84
CA ARG A 44 8.72 -9.05 -13.17
C ARG A 44 10.12 -8.84 -12.63
N GLN A 45 10.44 -9.43 -11.47
CA GLN A 45 11.79 -9.41 -10.90
C GLN A 45 12.84 -9.82 -11.95
N GLN A 46 13.95 -9.06 -12.01
CA GLN A 46 15.01 -9.25 -13.00
C GLN A 46 16.27 -9.88 -12.40
N ASN A 47 16.28 -10.17 -11.09
CA ASN A 47 17.45 -10.69 -10.40
C ASN A 47 17.71 -12.16 -10.76
N LYS A 48 18.98 -12.53 -10.95
CA LYS A 48 19.37 -13.92 -11.06
C LYS A 48 19.15 -14.63 -9.72
N LYS A 49 18.32 -15.65 -9.72
CA LYS A 49 18.01 -16.47 -8.53
C LYS A 49 18.61 -17.87 -8.66
N ALA A 50 18.64 -18.58 -7.54
CA ALA A 50 19.03 -19.98 -7.50
C ALA A 50 18.05 -20.83 -8.32
N ALA A 51 18.51 -21.99 -8.78
CA ALA A 51 17.65 -22.93 -9.52
C ALA A 51 16.42 -23.33 -8.69
N GLY A 52 15.24 -23.26 -9.30
CA GLY A 52 13.95 -23.54 -8.66
C GLY A 52 13.31 -22.36 -7.94
N GLN A 53 13.95 -21.20 -7.87
CA GLN A 53 13.34 -19.97 -7.35
C GLN A 53 12.76 -19.12 -8.48
N ALA A 54 11.45 -18.84 -8.41
CA ALA A 54 10.76 -18.01 -9.40
C ALA A 54 11.05 -16.51 -9.22
N ASN A 55 11.05 -15.78 -10.32
CA ASN A 55 10.97 -14.32 -10.31
C ASN A 55 9.49 -13.93 -10.27
N TYR A 56 9.08 -13.25 -9.23
CA TYR A 56 7.71 -12.84 -9.03
C TYR A 56 7.41 -11.47 -9.65
N CYS A 57 6.13 -11.26 -10.00
CA CYS A 57 5.54 -9.95 -10.18
C CYS A 57 4.16 -9.94 -9.52
N LEU A 58 3.56 -8.76 -9.37
CA LEU A 58 2.29 -8.62 -8.66
C LEU A 58 1.16 -9.43 -9.29
N SER A 59 1.16 -9.58 -10.61
CA SER A 59 0.15 -10.35 -11.35
C SER A 59 0.10 -11.84 -10.98
N ASP A 60 1.20 -12.42 -10.45
CA ASP A 60 1.23 -13.82 -10.02
C ASP A 60 0.32 -14.11 -8.81
N PHE A 61 -0.11 -13.05 -8.11
CA PHE A 61 -0.94 -13.12 -6.91
C PHE A 61 -2.41 -12.80 -7.17
N VAL A 62 -2.78 -12.60 -8.44
CA VAL A 62 -4.15 -12.35 -8.88
C VAL A 62 -4.56 -13.46 -9.83
N ALA A 63 -5.76 -14.02 -9.68
CA ALA A 63 -6.25 -15.13 -10.50
C ALA A 63 -6.22 -14.78 -12.00
N PRO A 64 -5.67 -15.66 -12.85
CA PRO A 64 -5.66 -15.46 -14.29
C PRO A 64 -7.07 -15.34 -14.86
N LYS A 65 -7.28 -14.40 -15.78
CA LYS A 65 -8.56 -14.23 -16.49
C LYS A 65 -9.02 -15.53 -17.16
N SER A 66 -8.08 -16.33 -17.69
CA SER A 66 -8.36 -17.62 -18.31
C SER A 66 -8.88 -18.68 -17.35
N SER A 67 -8.71 -18.49 -16.03
CA SER A 67 -9.22 -19.44 -15.02
C SER A 67 -10.73 -19.33 -14.80
N GLY A 68 -11.35 -18.22 -15.20
CA GLY A 68 -12.76 -17.91 -14.93
C GLY A 68 -13.06 -17.61 -13.45
N ILE A 69 -12.03 -17.51 -12.59
CA ILE A 69 -12.19 -17.17 -11.19
C ILE A 69 -12.30 -15.65 -11.05
N ALA A 70 -13.35 -15.19 -10.40
CA ALA A 70 -13.50 -13.79 -10.02
C ALA A 70 -12.54 -13.46 -8.87
N ASP A 71 -11.64 -12.51 -9.08
CA ASP A 71 -10.65 -12.11 -8.08
C ASP A 71 -10.62 -10.59 -7.93
N TYR A 72 -9.85 -10.10 -6.97
CA TYR A 72 -9.78 -8.69 -6.61
C TYR A 72 -8.35 -8.27 -6.33
N ILE A 73 -8.09 -6.98 -6.51
CA ILE A 73 -6.89 -6.33 -6.01
C ILE A 73 -7.28 -5.19 -5.08
N GLY A 74 -6.57 -5.05 -3.97
CA GLY A 74 -6.71 -3.92 -3.07
C GLY A 74 -5.59 -2.91 -3.27
N GLY A 75 -5.95 -1.63 -3.18
CA GLY A 75 -4.99 -0.53 -3.10
C GLY A 75 -5.28 0.33 -1.89
N PHE A 76 -4.24 0.88 -1.25
CA PHE A 76 -4.41 1.88 -0.21
C PHE A 76 -3.25 2.88 -0.17
N ALA A 77 -3.54 4.07 0.35
CA ALA A 77 -2.53 5.06 0.71
C ALA A 77 -2.79 5.54 2.14
N VAL A 78 -1.71 5.83 2.86
CA VAL A 78 -1.74 6.32 4.24
C VAL A 78 -0.80 7.49 4.42
N THR A 79 -1.12 8.37 5.36
CA THR A 79 -0.24 9.43 5.84
C THR A 79 -0.46 9.67 7.32
N THR A 80 0.58 10.12 8.03
CA THR A 80 0.49 10.54 9.43
C THR A 80 1.21 11.86 9.68
N GLY A 81 1.71 12.49 8.63
CA GLY A 81 2.55 13.68 8.71
C GLY A 81 1.83 14.99 8.37
N LEU A 82 0.52 14.99 8.14
CA LEU A 82 -0.20 16.21 7.81
C LEU A 82 -0.19 17.19 8.97
N GLY A 83 0.23 18.44 8.69
CA GLY A 83 0.27 19.52 9.66
C GLY A 83 1.53 19.58 10.52
N ILE A 84 2.55 18.72 10.27
CA ILE A 84 3.81 18.80 11.03
C ILE A 84 4.70 19.97 10.62
N GLU A 85 4.47 20.56 9.45
CA GLU A 85 5.31 21.61 8.87
C GLU A 85 5.43 22.82 9.79
N GLU A 86 4.33 23.25 10.42
CA GLU A 86 4.33 24.37 11.38
C GLU A 86 5.18 24.05 12.61
N HIS A 87 5.12 22.82 13.09
CA HIS A 87 5.91 22.40 14.24
C HIS A 87 7.39 22.26 13.89
N VAL A 88 7.70 21.75 12.71
CA VAL A 88 9.06 21.67 12.18
C VAL A 88 9.66 23.07 12.05
N ALA A 89 8.94 23.98 11.35
CA ALA A 89 9.42 25.37 11.17
C ALA A 89 9.66 26.07 12.50
N ARG A 90 8.85 25.84 13.53
CA ARG A 90 9.06 26.38 14.87
C ARG A 90 10.34 25.85 15.52
N PHE A 91 10.66 24.56 15.37
CA PHE A 91 11.90 23.99 15.89
C PHE A 91 13.12 24.56 15.15
N GLU A 92 13.07 24.62 13.84
CA GLU A 92 14.12 25.17 12.99
C GLU A 92 14.38 26.66 13.31
N ALA A 93 13.32 27.45 13.51
CA ALA A 93 13.46 28.86 13.92
C ALA A 93 14.11 29.06 15.31
N ASN A 94 14.04 28.05 16.17
CA ASN A 94 14.71 28.04 17.48
C ASN A 94 16.08 27.32 17.46
N HIS A 95 16.61 27.00 16.28
CA HIS A 95 17.84 26.21 16.11
C HIS A 95 17.80 24.84 16.80
N ASP A 96 16.61 24.24 16.92
CA ASP A 96 16.39 22.90 17.49
C ASP A 96 16.23 21.86 16.38
N ASP A 97 17.30 21.63 15.65
CA ASP A 97 17.34 20.68 14.54
C ASP A 97 17.05 19.24 15.02
N TYR A 98 17.44 18.92 16.26
CA TYR A 98 17.16 17.59 16.82
C TYR A 98 15.66 17.30 16.91
N SER A 99 14.89 18.23 17.48
CA SER A 99 13.43 18.06 17.59
C SER A 99 12.75 18.08 16.21
N ALA A 100 13.23 18.88 15.27
CA ALA A 100 12.73 18.89 13.89
C ALA A 100 12.92 17.54 13.20
N ILE A 101 14.12 16.97 13.27
CA ILE A 101 14.45 15.65 12.71
C ILE A 101 13.63 14.55 13.40
N MET A 102 13.56 14.60 14.74
CA MET A 102 12.83 13.61 15.53
C MET A 102 11.34 13.61 15.17
N LEU A 103 10.73 14.77 14.96
CA LEU A 103 9.33 14.90 14.59
C LEU A 103 9.06 14.26 13.22
N LYS A 104 9.92 14.54 12.23
CA LYS A 104 9.85 13.93 10.89
C LYS A 104 10.00 12.41 10.97
N ALA A 105 10.99 11.91 11.70
CA ALA A 105 11.21 10.47 11.87
C ALA A 105 10.05 9.76 12.58
N LEU A 106 9.40 10.40 13.55
CA LEU A 106 8.21 9.86 14.20
C LEU A 106 7.01 9.80 13.25
N ALA A 107 6.84 10.80 12.38
CA ALA A 107 5.80 10.77 11.36
C ALA A 107 5.99 9.56 10.42
N ASP A 108 7.20 9.34 9.93
CA ASP A 108 7.53 8.20 9.07
C ASP A 108 7.23 6.86 9.76
N ARG A 109 7.67 6.69 11.00
CA ARG A 109 7.44 5.46 11.77
C ARG A 109 5.94 5.21 12.02
N LEU A 110 5.18 6.27 12.29
CA LEU A 110 3.73 6.15 12.47
C LEU A 110 3.03 5.81 11.15
N ALA A 111 3.50 6.32 10.00
CA ALA A 111 2.96 5.96 8.69
C ALA A 111 3.17 4.47 8.40
N GLU A 112 4.36 3.94 8.67
CA GLU A 112 4.68 2.51 8.55
C GLU A 112 3.75 1.64 9.44
N ALA A 113 3.61 2.01 10.71
CA ALA A 113 2.74 1.30 11.65
C ALA A 113 1.26 1.40 11.23
N PHE A 114 0.84 2.54 10.68
CA PHE A 114 -0.51 2.73 10.18
C PHE A 114 -0.78 1.88 8.93
N ALA A 115 0.18 1.80 8.01
CA ALA A 115 0.09 0.91 6.85
C ALA A 115 -0.08 -0.56 7.27
N GLU A 116 0.70 -1.01 8.27
CA GLU A 116 0.58 -2.38 8.81
C GLU A 116 -0.80 -2.61 9.45
N ARG A 117 -1.25 -1.69 10.28
CA ARG A 117 -2.57 -1.78 10.92
C ARG A 117 -3.71 -1.74 9.91
N LEU A 118 -3.62 -0.88 8.88
CA LEU A 118 -4.63 -0.79 7.84
C LEU A 118 -4.69 -2.10 7.04
N HIS A 119 -3.54 -2.66 6.65
CA HIS A 119 -3.49 -3.94 5.96
C HIS A 119 -4.09 -5.09 6.81
N GLN A 120 -3.82 -5.12 8.11
CA GLN A 120 -4.48 -6.08 9.01
C GLN A 120 -6.00 -5.92 8.97
N ARG A 121 -6.52 -4.70 9.04
CA ARG A 121 -7.96 -4.43 8.94
C ARG A 121 -8.53 -4.81 7.58
N VAL A 122 -7.76 -4.63 6.50
CA VAL A 122 -8.16 -5.10 5.16
C VAL A 122 -8.41 -6.60 5.19
N ARG A 123 -7.49 -7.38 5.72
CA ARG A 123 -7.61 -8.83 5.78
C ARG A 123 -8.75 -9.31 6.68
N GLN A 124 -8.95 -8.63 7.81
CA GLN A 124 -9.92 -9.04 8.82
C GLN A 124 -11.33 -8.47 8.60
N GLU A 125 -11.43 -7.20 8.16
CA GLU A 125 -12.67 -6.42 8.18
C GLU A 125 -13.13 -6.01 6.77
N PHE A 126 -12.33 -5.24 6.01
CA PHE A 126 -12.79 -4.60 4.78
C PHE A 126 -12.92 -5.58 3.62
N TRP A 127 -11.93 -6.42 3.41
CA TRP A 127 -12.01 -7.54 2.48
C TRP A 127 -12.48 -8.82 3.20
N GLY A 128 -12.03 -9.05 4.43
CA GLY A 128 -12.54 -10.08 5.32
C GLY A 128 -12.11 -11.51 5.00
N TYR A 129 -11.11 -11.72 4.14
CA TYR A 129 -10.67 -13.08 3.77
C TYR A 129 -9.90 -13.81 4.87
N ALA A 130 -9.53 -13.12 5.93
CA ALA A 130 -8.84 -13.65 7.10
C ALA A 130 -9.44 -13.12 8.41
N SER A 131 -10.76 -13.12 8.53
CA SER A 131 -11.51 -12.58 9.67
C SER A 131 -11.11 -13.17 11.02
N ASN A 132 -10.59 -14.42 11.04
CA ASN A 132 -10.15 -15.12 12.24
C ASN A 132 -8.63 -15.01 12.50
N GLU A 133 -7.93 -14.14 11.79
CA GLU A 133 -6.50 -13.93 11.98
C GLU A 133 -6.18 -13.40 13.38
N THR A 134 -5.24 -14.06 14.09
CA THR A 134 -4.82 -13.72 15.45
C THR A 134 -3.29 -13.63 15.53
N LEU A 135 -2.68 -12.87 14.65
CA LEU A 135 -1.23 -12.73 14.60
C LEU A 135 -0.71 -11.73 15.62
N SER A 136 0.40 -12.08 16.28
CA SER A 136 1.17 -11.17 17.11
C SER A 136 1.89 -10.09 16.27
N ASN A 137 2.37 -9.03 16.92
CA ASN A 137 3.15 -7.99 16.22
C ASN A 137 4.40 -8.57 15.55
N GLU A 138 5.07 -9.54 16.17
CA GLU A 138 6.25 -10.21 15.61
C GLU A 138 5.90 -11.01 14.34
N GLU A 139 4.75 -11.66 14.35
CA GLU A 139 4.25 -12.40 13.19
C GLU A 139 3.80 -11.49 12.07
N LEU A 140 3.23 -10.32 12.38
CA LEU A 140 2.90 -9.29 11.39
C LEU A 140 4.16 -8.73 10.73
N ILE A 141 5.20 -8.39 11.52
CA ILE A 141 6.49 -7.90 11.02
C ILE A 141 7.19 -8.93 10.13
N THR A 142 7.04 -10.23 10.46
CA THR A 142 7.61 -11.34 9.67
C THR A 142 6.69 -11.82 8.56
N GLU A 143 5.63 -11.06 8.25
CA GLU A 143 4.69 -11.29 7.12
C GLU A 143 4.06 -12.69 7.11
N LYS A 144 3.71 -13.24 8.30
CA LYS A 144 3.06 -14.56 8.40
C LYS A 144 1.57 -14.55 8.04
N TYR A 145 1.05 -13.42 7.61
CA TYR A 145 -0.32 -13.30 7.15
C TYR A 145 -0.52 -13.90 5.76
N ARG A 146 -1.76 -14.20 5.43
CA ARG A 146 -2.15 -14.64 4.09
C ARG A 146 -2.19 -13.44 3.14
N GLY A 147 -1.62 -13.58 1.94
CA GLY A 147 -1.54 -12.55 0.92
C GLY A 147 -0.22 -11.77 0.98
N ILE A 148 -0.13 -10.73 0.17
CA ILE A 148 1.04 -9.87 0.06
C ILE A 148 0.62 -8.40 0.12
N ARG A 149 1.55 -7.52 0.49
CA ARG A 149 1.38 -6.07 0.52
C ARG A 149 2.63 -5.36 0.00
N PRO A 150 3.00 -5.56 -1.27
CA PRO A 150 4.12 -4.82 -1.82
C PRO A 150 3.74 -3.36 -2.06
N ALA A 151 4.69 -2.45 -1.81
CA ALA A 151 4.62 -1.09 -2.33
C ALA A 151 5.43 -1.00 -3.63
N PRO A 152 5.16 -0.02 -4.52
CA PRO A 152 6.04 0.25 -5.67
C PRO A 152 7.49 0.48 -5.24
N GLY A 153 8.41 -0.31 -5.81
CA GLY A 153 9.82 -0.38 -5.44
C GLY A 153 10.21 -1.65 -4.66
N TYR A 154 9.24 -2.42 -4.16
CA TYR A 154 9.49 -3.71 -3.50
C TYR A 154 9.63 -4.86 -4.51
N PRO A 155 10.23 -6.00 -4.10
CA PRO A 155 10.58 -7.07 -5.04
C PRO A 155 9.45 -7.60 -5.92
N ALA A 156 8.21 -7.69 -5.41
CA ALA A 156 7.07 -8.16 -6.21
C ALA A 156 6.41 -7.03 -7.05
N CYS A 157 6.79 -5.78 -6.82
CA CYS A 157 6.30 -4.61 -7.56
C CYS A 157 7.45 -3.60 -7.72
N PRO A 158 8.52 -3.94 -8.51
CA PRO A 158 9.76 -3.17 -8.52
C PRO A 158 9.65 -1.81 -9.24
N ASP A 159 8.60 -1.58 -10.01
CA ASP A 159 8.43 -0.35 -10.79
C ASP A 159 7.84 0.79 -9.94
N HIS A 160 8.61 1.86 -9.79
CA HIS A 160 8.16 3.06 -9.09
C HIS A 160 7.17 3.91 -9.90
N THR A 161 7.08 3.74 -11.22
CA THR A 161 6.18 4.53 -12.07
C THR A 161 4.71 4.20 -11.81
N GLU A 162 4.43 3.01 -11.27
CA GLU A 162 3.09 2.59 -10.83
C GLU A 162 2.47 3.48 -9.75
N LYS A 163 3.29 4.27 -9.03
CA LYS A 163 2.77 5.21 -8.01
C LYS A 163 1.76 6.20 -8.58
N GLY A 164 2.03 6.74 -9.77
CA GLY A 164 1.13 7.69 -10.41
C GLY A 164 -0.24 7.09 -10.69
N LEU A 165 -0.26 5.88 -11.23
CA LEU A 165 -1.49 5.14 -11.50
C LEU A 165 -2.24 4.79 -10.20
N LEU A 166 -1.53 4.29 -9.18
CA LEU A 166 -2.12 3.99 -7.88
C LEU A 166 -2.75 5.24 -7.25
N PHE A 167 -2.08 6.38 -7.29
CA PHE A 167 -2.62 7.65 -6.80
C PHE A 167 -3.90 8.08 -7.52
N GLN A 168 -3.94 7.87 -8.83
CA GLN A 168 -5.12 8.17 -9.64
C GLN A 168 -6.29 7.23 -9.30
N LEU A 169 -6.06 5.92 -9.24
CA LEU A 169 -7.07 4.92 -8.90
C LEU A 169 -7.66 5.13 -7.49
N LEU A 170 -6.84 5.58 -6.55
CA LEU A 170 -7.26 5.87 -5.17
C LEU A 170 -7.85 7.27 -4.98
N ASP A 171 -7.75 8.17 -5.98
CA ASP A 171 -7.97 9.61 -5.79
C ASP A 171 -7.21 10.13 -4.54
N ALA A 172 -5.97 9.64 -4.37
CA ALA A 172 -5.24 9.70 -3.11
C ALA A 172 -5.05 11.12 -2.59
N SER A 173 -4.70 12.06 -3.47
CA SER A 173 -4.47 13.46 -3.09
C SER A 173 -5.72 14.11 -2.51
N LYS A 174 -6.88 13.86 -3.11
CA LYS A 174 -8.16 14.41 -2.64
C LYS A 174 -8.63 13.74 -1.34
N GLN A 175 -8.45 12.42 -1.25
CA GLN A 175 -8.94 11.64 -0.10
C GLN A 175 -8.06 11.78 1.14
N THR A 176 -6.76 11.97 0.97
CA THR A 176 -5.82 11.94 2.09
C THR A 176 -5.04 13.23 2.30
N GLY A 177 -4.98 14.11 1.28
CA GLY A 177 -4.19 15.34 1.32
C GLY A 177 -2.70 15.14 1.00
N ILE A 178 -2.27 13.94 0.59
CA ILE A 178 -0.89 13.67 0.17
C ILE A 178 -0.69 13.96 -1.32
N SER A 179 0.51 14.33 -1.70
CA SER A 179 0.96 14.49 -3.09
C SER A 179 2.12 13.56 -3.40
N LEU A 180 2.30 13.24 -4.67
CA LEU A 180 3.51 12.59 -5.19
C LEU A 180 4.64 13.59 -5.34
#